data_fd71a8b86903665d4b04ba2296e4b74d
#
_entry.id   fd71a8b86903665d4b04ba2296e4b74d
#
_cell.length_a   1.000
_cell.length_b   1.000
_cell.length_c   1.000
_cell.angle_alpha   90.00
_cell.angle_beta   90.00
_cell.angle_gamma   90.00
#
_symmetry.space_group_name_H-M   'P 1'
#
loop_
_entity.id
_entity.type
_entity.pdbx_description
1 polymer ?
#
loop_
_entity_poly.entity_id
_entity_poly.type
_entity_poly.pdbx_seq_one_letter_code
_entity_poly.pdbx_strand_id
1 'polypeptide(L)'
;MNVPEKPSFQHILRILNTNVDGKQKIQFAMTAIKGCGRRYAGIVCRKAEVDMSKRAGEMDAADMERIVTIMQNPRQYKIPDYFLNRQKDCKDGKYSQLLSNALDNKFREDMERLKKIRSHRGIRHALYLKVRGQHTKTT
;
A
#
# COMPACT_ATOMS: atom_id res chain seq x y z
N MET A 1 23.07 -0.27 22.85
CA MET A 1 23.11 -1.68 22.48
C MET A 1 23.60 -1.82 21.05
N ASN A 2 24.71 -2.43 20.88
CA ASN A 2 25.29 -2.60 19.56
C ASN A 2 24.46 -3.64 18.80
N VAL A 3 23.69 -3.16 17.84
CA VAL A 3 23.18 -4.04 16.80
C VAL A 3 24.42 -4.59 16.11
N PRO A 4 24.65 -5.91 16.12
CA PRO A 4 25.78 -6.43 15.38
C PRO A 4 25.61 -5.98 13.94
N GLU A 5 26.55 -5.18 13.46
CA GLU A 5 26.59 -4.81 12.06
C GLU A 5 26.87 -6.07 11.28
N LYS A 6 25.79 -6.78 10.94
CA LYS A 6 25.90 -7.78 9.91
C LYS A 6 26.22 -7.04 8.61
N PRO A 7 27.18 -7.51 7.83
CA PRO A 7 27.48 -6.89 6.54
C PRO A 7 26.26 -6.80 5.63
N SER A 8 25.23 -7.60 5.93
CA SER A 8 23.97 -7.64 5.18
C SER A 8 22.88 -6.71 5.70
N PHE A 9 23.11 -5.98 6.82
CA PHE A 9 22.10 -5.06 7.35
C PHE A 9 22.03 -3.81 6.48
N GLN A 10 20.83 -3.52 5.99
CA GLN A 10 20.58 -2.34 5.15
C GLN A 10 19.75 -1.34 5.93
N HIS A 11 20.24 -0.11 6.06
CA HIS A 11 19.53 0.96 6.75
C HIS A 11 18.36 1.48 5.93
N ILE A 12 18.46 1.44 4.61
CA ILE A 12 17.42 1.88 3.69
C ILE A 12 17.23 0.80 2.63
N LEU A 13 15.98 0.39 2.45
CA LEU A 13 15.57 -0.60 1.45
C LEU A 13 14.72 0.07 0.40
N ARG A 14 14.91 -0.32 -0.86
CA ARG A 14 14.09 0.17 -1.97
C ARG A 14 13.08 -0.92 -2.34
N ILE A 15 11.82 -0.71 -2.00
CA ILE A 15 10.74 -1.68 -2.24
C ILE A 15 9.60 -0.98 -2.95
N LEU A 16 9.19 -1.49 -4.10
CA LEU A 16 8.10 -0.95 -4.91
C LEU A 16 8.23 0.58 -5.11
N ASN A 17 9.44 1.01 -5.48
CA ASN A 17 9.79 2.42 -5.69
C ASN A 17 9.64 3.30 -4.45
N THR A 18 9.66 2.71 -3.27
CA THR A 18 9.55 3.42 -1.99
C THR A 18 10.77 3.13 -1.14
N ASN A 19 11.32 4.17 -0.52
CA ASN A 19 12.40 4.02 0.44
C ASN A 19 11.83 3.57 1.78
N VAL A 20 12.28 2.42 2.27
CA VAL A 20 11.81 1.80 3.50
C VAL A 20 12.93 1.84 4.53
N ASP A 21 12.62 2.29 5.75
CA ASP A 21 13.59 2.35 6.84
C ASP A 21 13.89 0.94 7.37
N GLY A 22 15.15 0.53 7.27
CA GLY A 22 15.58 -0.78 7.75
C GLY A 22 15.64 -0.93 9.27
N LYS A 23 15.59 0.17 10.00
CA LYS A 23 15.62 0.15 11.47
C LYS A 23 14.29 -0.24 12.11
N GLN A 24 13.19 -0.09 11.38
CA GLN A 24 11.86 -0.44 11.86
C GLN A 24 11.61 -1.94 11.72
N LYS A 25 10.74 -2.47 12.57
CA LYS A 25 10.30 -3.86 12.41
C LYS A 25 9.61 -4.03 11.06
N ILE A 26 9.73 -5.23 10.50
CA ILE A 26 9.29 -5.47 9.12
C ILE A 26 7.83 -5.07 8.87
N GLN A 27 6.94 -5.37 9.79
CA GLN A 27 5.52 -5.01 9.63
C GLN A 27 5.36 -3.49 9.49
N PHE A 28 5.98 -2.72 10.37
CA PHE A 28 5.82 -1.28 10.37
C PHE A 28 6.65 -0.60 9.28
N ALA A 29 7.76 -1.20 8.91
CA ALA A 29 8.57 -0.70 7.81
C ALA A 29 7.81 -0.75 6.48
N MET A 30 7.03 -1.81 6.26
CA MET A 30 6.23 -1.96 5.05
C MET A 30 5.11 -0.94 4.92
N THR A 31 4.70 -0.29 6.02
CA THR A 31 3.65 0.74 5.97
C THR A 31 4.08 2.02 5.25
N ALA A 32 5.38 2.18 4.97
CA ALA A 32 5.87 3.30 4.16
C ALA A 32 5.38 3.23 2.71
N ILE A 33 5.02 2.04 2.23
CA ILE A 33 4.50 1.84 0.88
C ILE A 33 3.06 2.35 0.82
N LYS A 34 2.75 3.22 -0.14
CA LYS A 34 1.39 3.70 -0.34
C LYS A 34 0.46 2.53 -0.65
N GLY A 35 -0.66 2.48 0.03
CA GLY A 35 -1.64 1.40 -0.13
C GLY A 35 -1.46 0.24 0.83
N CYS A 36 -0.39 0.25 1.63
CA CYS A 36 -0.10 -0.79 2.62
C CYS A 36 -0.17 -0.18 4.02
N GLY A 37 -1.19 -0.52 4.78
CA GLY A 37 -1.33 -0.11 6.17
C GLY A 37 -0.81 -1.16 7.13
N ARG A 38 -0.89 -0.87 8.43
CA ARG A 38 -0.37 -1.76 9.48
C ARG A 38 -1.02 -3.15 9.45
N ARG A 39 -2.34 -3.20 9.28
CA ARG A 39 -3.06 -4.48 9.27
C ARG A 39 -2.74 -5.31 8.04
N TYR A 40 -2.70 -4.67 6.88
CA TYR A 40 -2.35 -5.36 5.64
C TYR A 40 -0.90 -5.86 5.68
N ALA A 41 0.02 -5.02 6.16
CA ALA A 41 1.41 -5.43 6.34
C ALA A 41 1.53 -6.61 7.30
N GLY A 42 0.75 -6.62 8.38
CA GLY A 42 0.75 -7.71 9.34
C GLY A 42 0.32 -9.04 8.72
N ILE A 43 -0.78 -9.03 7.96
CA ILE A 43 -1.25 -10.28 7.34
C ILE A 43 -0.30 -10.77 6.24
N VAL A 44 0.28 -9.85 5.48
CA VAL A 44 1.26 -10.20 4.43
C VAL A 44 2.47 -10.87 5.07
N CYS A 45 3.01 -10.31 6.14
CA CYS A 45 4.16 -10.88 6.84
C CYS A 45 3.86 -12.26 7.40
N ARG A 46 2.66 -12.47 7.95
CA ARG A 46 2.25 -13.78 8.46
C ARG A 46 2.11 -14.80 7.35
N LYS A 47 1.57 -14.41 6.20
CA LYS A 47 1.45 -15.30 5.04
C LYS A 47 2.82 -15.63 4.44
N ALA A 48 3.78 -14.72 4.53
CA ALA A 48 5.15 -14.95 4.08
C ALA A 48 5.96 -15.80 5.06
N GLU A 49 5.42 -16.05 6.24
CA GLU A 49 6.08 -16.84 7.30
C GLU A 49 7.43 -16.23 7.72
N VAL A 50 7.48 -14.90 7.77
CA VAL A 50 8.66 -14.19 8.25
C VAL A 50 8.55 -13.88 9.74
N ASP A 51 9.70 -13.79 10.41
CA ASP A 51 9.75 -13.42 11.83
C ASP A 51 9.45 -11.92 11.96
N MET A 52 8.33 -11.61 12.58
CA MET A 52 7.88 -10.21 12.73
C MET A 52 8.68 -9.44 13.78
N SER A 53 9.49 -10.12 14.59
CA SER A 53 10.37 -9.45 15.54
C SER A 53 11.63 -8.89 14.91
N LYS A 54 11.95 -9.30 13.67
CA LYS A 54 13.11 -8.81 12.94
C LYS A 54 12.89 -7.42 12.39
N ARG A 55 14.00 -6.68 12.25
CA ARG A 55 14.00 -5.39 11.57
C ARG A 55 14.00 -5.60 10.06
N ALA A 56 13.50 -4.63 9.31
CA ALA A 56 13.45 -4.77 7.85
C ALA A 56 14.83 -4.93 7.23
N GLY A 57 15.83 -4.23 7.79
CA GLY A 57 17.21 -4.31 7.29
C GLY A 57 17.89 -5.66 7.53
N GLU A 58 17.34 -6.48 8.43
CA GLU A 58 17.87 -7.82 8.72
C GLU A 58 17.29 -8.90 7.80
N MET A 59 16.30 -8.55 6.99
CA MET A 59 15.62 -9.51 6.14
C MET A 59 16.48 -9.90 4.94
N ASP A 60 16.47 -11.19 4.61
CA ASP A 60 17.12 -11.70 3.42
C ASP A 60 16.38 -11.24 2.16
N ALA A 61 17.10 -11.21 1.03
CA ALA A 61 16.50 -10.86 -0.25
C ALA A 61 15.36 -11.81 -0.62
N ALA A 62 15.47 -13.10 -0.30
CA ALA A 62 14.42 -14.08 -0.56
C ALA A 62 13.16 -13.79 0.25
N ASP A 63 13.30 -13.39 1.53
CA ASP A 63 12.17 -13.06 2.38
C ASP A 63 11.46 -11.80 1.89
N MET A 64 12.22 -10.79 1.49
CA MET A 64 11.66 -9.55 0.95
C MET A 64 10.91 -9.81 -0.35
N GLU A 65 11.45 -10.66 -1.21
CA GLU A 65 10.80 -11.04 -2.46
C GLU A 65 9.47 -11.74 -2.21
N ARG A 66 9.41 -12.65 -1.22
CA ARG A 66 8.17 -13.32 -0.84
C ARG A 66 7.13 -12.33 -0.34
N ILE A 67 7.54 -11.39 0.51
CA ILE A 67 6.65 -10.36 1.04
C ILE A 67 6.07 -9.52 -0.10
N VAL A 68 6.90 -9.06 -1.01
CA VAL A 68 6.46 -8.25 -2.15
C VAL A 68 5.50 -9.03 -3.05
N THR A 69 5.83 -10.30 -3.34
CA THR A 69 4.98 -11.16 -4.18
C THR A 69 3.59 -11.34 -3.57
N ILE A 70 3.53 -11.62 -2.26
CA ILE A 70 2.25 -11.78 -1.56
C ILE A 70 1.48 -10.45 -1.54
N MET A 71 2.18 -9.36 -1.31
CA MET A 71 1.58 -8.03 -1.25
C MET A 71 0.91 -7.64 -2.57
N GLN A 72 1.54 -7.99 -3.69
CA GLN A 72 1.02 -7.70 -5.02
C GLN A 72 -0.07 -8.67 -5.48
N ASN A 73 -0.09 -9.89 -4.94
CA ASN A 73 -1.02 -10.94 -5.34
C ASN A 73 -1.74 -11.53 -4.13
N PRO A 74 -2.49 -10.74 -3.37
CA PRO A 74 -3.04 -11.19 -2.09
C PRO A 74 -4.03 -12.35 -2.22
N ARG A 75 -4.82 -12.39 -3.29
CA ARG A 75 -5.85 -13.44 -3.45
C ARG A 75 -5.25 -14.81 -3.68
N GLN A 76 -4.09 -14.88 -4.32
CA GLN A 76 -3.38 -16.15 -4.56
C GLN A 76 -2.90 -16.78 -3.25
N TYR A 77 -2.71 -15.98 -2.22
CA TYR A 77 -2.23 -16.42 -0.91
C TYR A 77 -3.35 -16.45 0.13
N LYS A 78 -4.60 -16.51 -0.33
CA LYS A 78 -5.79 -16.68 0.52
C LYS A 78 -6.00 -15.53 1.51
N ILE A 79 -5.58 -14.34 1.16
CA ILE A 79 -5.90 -13.15 1.95
C ILE A 79 -7.36 -12.78 1.65
N PRO A 80 -8.21 -12.61 2.68
CA PRO A 80 -9.62 -12.27 2.45
C PRO A 80 -9.79 -10.93 1.73
N ASP A 81 -10.84 -10.84 0.91
CA ASP A 81 -11.09 -9.66 0.10
C ASP A 81 -11.32 -8.38 0.92
N TYR A 82 -11.78 -8.51 2.16
CA TYR A 82 -12.04 -7.32 3.00
C TYR A 82 -10.76 -6.56 3.39
N PHE A 83 -9.59 -7.18 3.25
CA PHE A 83 -8.30 -6.50 3.46
C PHE A 83 -7.88 -5.63 2.27
N LEU A 84 -8.50 -5.86 1.11
CA LEU A 84 -8.05 -5.22 -0.13
C LEU A 84 -8.60 -3.80 -0.25
N ASN A 85 -7.80 -2.92 -0.86
CA ASN A 85 -8.20 -1.52 -1.05
C ASN A 85 -8.91 -1.25 -2.38
N ARG A 86 -8.92 -2.22 -3.29
CA ARG A 86 -9.64 -2.10 -4.56
C ARG A 86 -10.51 -3.32 -4.76
N GLN A 87 -11.71 -3.26 -4.19
CA GLN A 87 -12.67 -4.35 -4.28
C GLN A 87 -13.67 -4.05 -5.39
N LYS A 88 -13.91 -5.05 -6.24
CA LYS A 88 -14.87 -4.98 -7.33
C LYS A 88 -14.66 -3.70 -8.16
N ASP A 89 -13.53 -3.64 -8.87
CA ASP A 89 -13.17 -2.49 -9.71
C ASP A 89 -14.30 -2.19 -10.70
N CYS A 90 -14.63 -0.91 -10.85
CA CYS A 90 -15.73 -0.49 -11.72
C CYS A 90 -15.49 -0.82 -13.21
N LYS A 91 -14.24 -1.02 -13.64
CA LYS A 91 -13.91 -1.35 -15.04
C LYS A 91 -13.93 -2.85 -15.31
N ASP A 92 -13.32 -3.66 -14.45
CA ASP A 92 -13.13 -5.08 -14.69
C ASP A 92 -13.74 -5.98 -13.63
N GLY A 93 -14.27 -5.43 -12.55
CA GLY A 93 -14.88 -6.19 -11.46
C GLY A 93 -13.91 -7.01 -10.62
N LYS A 94 -12.60 -6.81 -10.80
CA LYS A 94 -11.60 -7.58 -10.09
C LYS A 94 -11.32 -7.04 -8.69
N TYR A 95 -10.89 -7.94 -7.81
CA TYR A 95 -10.47 -7.61 -6.46
C TYR A 95 -8.95 -7.59 -6.43
N SER A 96 -8.37 -6.49 -6.02
CA SER A 96 -6.91 -6.34 -6.02
C SER A 96 -6.47 -5.37 -4.94
N GLN A 97 -5.18 -5.39 -4.64
CA GLN A 97 -4.55 -4.41 -3.76
C GLN A 97 -3.68 -3.49 -4.62
N LEU A 98 -3.97 -2.21 -4.55
CA LEU A 98 -3.19 -1.19 -5.27
C LEU A 98 -2.11 -0.65 -4.35
N LEU A 99 -0.88 -0.63 -4.84
CA LEU A 99 0.30 -0.22 -4.09
C LEU A 99 1.11 0.78 -4.90
N SER A 100 1.73 1.72 -4.21
CA SER A 100 2.71 2.65 -4.78
C SER A 100 2.16 3.36 -6.04
N ASN A 101 2.85 3.25 -7.15
CA ASN A 101 2.46 3.95 -8.40
C ASN A 101 1.11 3.48 -8.94
N ALA A 102 0.76 2.21 -8.75
CA ALA A 102 -0.54 1.70 -9.20
C ALA A 102 -1.71 2.39 -8.48
N LEU A 103 -1.53 2.69 -7.19
CA LEU A 103 -2.53 3.43 -6.42
C LEU A 103 -2.70 4.84 -6.97
N ASP A 104 -1.59 5.54 -7.21
CA ASP A 104 -1.63 6.89 -7.76
C ASP A 104 -2.27 6.92 -9.15
N ASN A 105 -1.94 5.95 -10.01
CA ASN A 105 -2.51 5.85 -11.35
C ASN A 105 -4.01 5.62 -11.33
N LYS A 106 -4.47 4.72 -10.46
CA LYS A 106 -5.91 4.44 -10.33
C LYS A 106 -6.67 5.61 -9.74
N PHE A 107 -6.08 6.30 -8.78
CA PHE A 107 -6.66 7.53 -8.24
C PHE A 107 -6.87 8.56 -9.35
N ARG A 108 -5.85 8.76 -10.19
CA ARG A 108 -5.94 9.68 -11.32
C ARG A 108 -7.02 9.26 -12.32
N GLU A 109 -7.08 7.97 -12.65
CA GLU A 109 -8.09 7.43 -13.56
C GLU A 109 -9.51 7.62 -13.00
N ASP A 110 -9.71 7.38 -11.70
CA ASP A 110 -11.01 7.56 -11.07
C ASP A 110 -11.45 9.03 -11.12
N MET A 111 -10.53 9.95 -10.84
CA MET A 111 -10.82 11.38 -10.90
C MET A 111 -11.13 11.83 -12.31
N GLU A 112 -10.37 11.36 -13.30
CA GLU A 112 -10.62 11.69 -14.71
C GLU A 112 -11.97 11.15 -15.18
N ARG A 113 -12.33 9.94 -14.76
CA ARG A 113 -13.64 9.36 -15.10
C ARG A 113 -14.78 10.22 -14.56
N LEU A 114 -14.70 10.63 -13.29
CA LEU A 114 -15.72 11.47 -12.67
C LEU A 114 -15.85 12.82 -13.39
N LYS A 115 -14.72 13.41 -13.76
CA LYS A 115 -14.70 14.70 -14.49
C LYS A 115 -15.23 14.54 -15.92
N LYS A 116 -14.86 13.45 -16.59
CA LYS A 116 -15.25 13.20 -17.99
C LYS A 116 -16.75 12.99 -18.13
N ILE A 117 -17.37 12.25 -17.20
CA ILE A 117 -18.83 12.04 -17.23
C ILE A 117 -19.61 13.22 -16.68
N ARG A 118 -18.91 14.26 -16.23
CA ARG A 118 -19.50 15.51 -15.69
C ARG A 118 -20.46 15.25 -14.52
N SER A 119 -20.10 14.29 -13.66
CA SER A 119 -20.85 14.05 -12.44
C SER A 119 -20.68 15.22 -11.47
N HIS A 120 -21.62 15.38 -10.55
CA HIS A 120 -21.51 16.42 -9.52
C HIS A 120 -20.20 16.31 -8.74
N ARG A 121 -19.82 15.09 -8.35
CA ARG A 121 -18.56 14.84 -7.65
C ARG A 121 -17.36 15.26 -8.49
N GLY A 122 -17.35 14.90 -9.77
CA GLY A 122 -16.26 15.26 -10.67
C GLY A 122 -16.14 16.76 -10.87
N ILE A 123 -17.24 17.46 -11.02
CA ILE A 123 -17.25 18.92 -11.13
C ILE A 123 -16.69 19.57 -9.86
N ARG A 124 -17.11 19.06 -8.69
CA ARG A 124 -16.60 19.57 -7.41
C ARG A 124 -15.09 19.39 -7.28
N HIS A 125 -14.58 18.22 -7.69
CA HIS A 125 -13.12 17.97 -7.68
C HIS A 125 -12.38 18.90 -8.65
N ALA A 126 -12.95 19.15 -9.83
CA ALA A 126 -12.33 20.04 -10.81
C ALA A 126 -12.22 21.48 -10.27
N LEU A 127 -13.15 21.90 -9.43
CA LEU A 127 -13.17 23.23 -8.82
C LEU A 127 -12.48 23.28 -7.46
N TYR A 128 -11.87 22.17 -7.00
CA TYR A 128 -11.22 22.03 -5.67
C TYR A 128 -12.18 22.34 -4.50
N LEU A 129 -13.45 21.95 -4.65
CA LEU A 129 -14.47 22.12 -3.63
C LEU A 129 -14.70 20.82 -2.86
N LYS A 130 -15.25 20.94 -1.65
CA LYS A 130 -15.62 19.77 -0.85
C LYS A 130 -16.73 18.98 -1.55
N VAL A 131 -16.66 17.64 -1.49
CA VAL A 131 -17.52 16.76 -2.30
C VAL A 131 -18.51 15.93 -1.50
N ARG A 132 -18.40 15.92 -0.17
CA ARG A 132 -19.22 15.05 0.70
C ARG A 132 -20.30 15.81 1.46
N GLY A 133 -20.82 16.90 0.88
CA GLY A 133 -21.88 17.66 1.50
C GLY A 133 -21.45 18.50 2.70
N GLN A 134 -20.14 18.71 2.87
CA GLN A 134 -19.64 19.52 3.97
C GLN A 134 -20.02 21.00 3.76
N HIS A 135 -20.22 21.68 4.88
CA HIS A 135 -20.43 23.13 4.82
C HIS A 135 -19.12 23.83 4.42
N THR A 136 -19.22 24.74 3.45
CA THR A 136 -18.04 25.43 2.90
C THR A 136 -17.97 26.90 3.28
N LYS A 137 -18.98 27.44 3.94
CA LYS A 137 -19.02 28.84 4.37
C LYS A 137 -18.00 29.11 5.49
N THR A 138 -17.83 28.15 6.39
CA THR A 138 -16.84 28.19 7.47
C THR A 138 -15.90 27.00 7.32
N THR A 139 -14.65 27.16 7.71
CA THR A 139 -13.65 26.11 7.59
C THR A 139 -13.99 24.87 8.42
#